data_0eaf3b60b5d2cf5568d9200dc18c3932
#
_entry.id   0eaf3b60b5d2cf5568d9200dc18c3932
#
_cell.length_a   1.000
_cell.length_b   1.000
_cell.length_c   1.000
_cell.angle_alpha   90.00
_cell.angle_beta   90.00
_cell.angle_gamma   90.00
#
_symmetry.space_group_name_H-M   'P 1'
#
loop_
_entity.id
_entity.type
_entity.pdbx_description
1 polymer ?
#
loop_
_entity_poly.entity_id
_entity_poly.type
_entity_poly.pdbx_seq_one_letter_code
_entity_poly.pdbx_strand_id
1 'polypeptide(L)'
;MQEYARKFQGKVDCVVGLDSRGFLFGPIMALELEVPFIPIRKKGKLPGECLVTSYDLEYGSATFELQKNAFEFCTKHDKKSRTMIVDDLLATGGTMKAACDLVNAQDDAVVTHAFVLIGHGGYSKLPSNINFEYLISFE
;
A
#
# COMPACT_ATOMS: atom_id res chain seq x y z
N MET A 1 -4.21 -2.03 -16.44
CA MET A 1 -3.30 -1.73 -15.31
C MET A 1 -1.98 -1.14 -15.75
N GLN A 2 -1.28 -1.74 -16.71
CA GLN A 2 0.03 -1.24 -17.15
C GLN A 2 -0.03 0.20 -17.67
N GLU A 3 -0.97 0.50 -18.56
CA GLU A 3 -1.13 1.85 -19.09
C GLU A 3 -1.44 2.87 -17.97
N TYR A 4 -2.28 2.48 -17.02
CA TYR A 4 -2.61 3.32 -15.87
C TYR A 4 -1.39 3.53 -14.96
N ALA A 5 -0.59 2.51 -14.74
CA ALA A 5 0.61 2.59 -13.92
C ALA A 5 1.61 3.63 -14.42
N ARG A 6 1.71 3.83 -15.75
CA ARG A 6 2.64 4.80 -16.35
C ARG A 6 2.46 6.24 -15.86
N LYS A 7 1.28 6.59 -15.35
CA LYS A 7 1.02 7.89 -14.73
C LYS A 7 1.94 8.16 -13.51
N PHE A 8 2.41 7.09 -12.86
CA PHE A 8 3.22 7.16 -11.64
C PHE A 8 4.72 7.03 -11.92
N GLN A 9 5.12 6.94 -13.20
CA GLN A 9 6.53 6.81 -13.59
C GLN A 9 7.37 7.94 -12.98
N GLY A 10 8.44 7.58 -12.27
CA GLY A 10 9.31 8.52 -11.59
C GLY A 10 8.74 9.17 -10.32
N LYS A 11 7.50 8.84 -9.94
CA LYS A 11 6.83 9.40 -8.76
C LYS A 11 6.91 8.52 -7.54
N VAL A 12 7.12 7.22 -7.72
CA VAL A 12 7.20 6.22 -6.64
C VAL A 12 8.44 5.36 -6.77
N ASP A 13 8.94 4.88 -5.65
CA ASP A 13 10.14 4.05 -5.57
C ASP A 13 9.79 2.57 -5.31
N CYS A 14 8.58 2.30 -4.87
CA CYS A 14 8.07 0.94 -4.66
C CYS A 14 6.55 0.90 -4.62
N VAL A 15 6.01 -0.29 -4.86
CA VAL A 15 4.58 -0.58 -4.78
C VAL A 15 4.34 -1.58 -3.65
N VAL A 16 3.41 -1.26 -2.76
CA VAL A 16 2.93 -2.14 -1.69
C VAL A 16 1.55 -2.65 -2.05
N GLY A 17 1.35 -3.95 -2.04
CA GLY A 17 0.04 -4.57 -2.26
C GLY A 17 -0.52 -5.18 -0.99
N LEU A 18 -1.85 -5.05 -0.79
CA LEU A 18 -2.54 -5.59 0.38
C LEU A 18 -3.10 -6.99 0.10
N ASP A 19 -2.86 -7.91 1.00
CA ASP A 19 -3.41 -9.28 0.99
C ASP A 19 -4.94 -9.21 1.07
N SER A 20 -5.67 -9.79 0.11
CA SER A 20 -5.15 -10.64 -0.96
C SER A 20 -5.34 -10.03 -2.36
N ARG A 21 -6.39 -9.23 -2.59
CA ARG A 21 -6.76 -8.79 -3.95
C ARG A 21 -5.86 -7.69 -4.50
N GLY A 22 -5.17 -6.92 -3.64
CA GLY A 22 -4.12 -6.00 -4.06
C GLY A 22 -2.95 -6.69 -4.76
N PHE A 23 -2.76 -8.01 -4.52
CA PHE A 23 -1.74 -8.81 -5.18
C PHE A 23 -2.04 -9.11 -6.65
N LEU A 24 -3.28 -8.92 -7.09
CA LEU A 24 -3.66 -9.08 -8.50
C LEU A 24 -3.21 -7.89 -9.36
N PHE A 25 -3.04 -6.73 -8.75
CA PHE A 25 -2.77 -5.47 -9.46
C PHE A 25 -1.40 -4.88 -9.12
N GLY A 26 -1.02 -4.96 -7.86
CA GLY A 26 0.23 -4.37 -7.37
C GLY A 26 1.47 -4.85 -8.11
N PRO A 27 1.70 -6.16 -8.27
CA PRO A 27 2.85 -6.67 -9.01
C PRO A 27 2.90 -6.22 -10.47
N ILE A 28 1.75 -6.13 -11.14
CA ILE A 28 1.67 -5.65 -12.52
C ILE A 28 2.10 -4.18 -12.60
N MET A 29 1.63 -3.36 -11.66
CA MET A 29 2.01 -1.95 -11.59
C MET A 29 3.50 -1.78 -11.26
N ALA A 30 4.02 -2.56 -10.31
CA ALA A 30 5.43 -2.53 -9.95
C ALA A 30 6.34 -2.92 -11.14
N LEU A 31 5.94 -3.94 -11.88
CA LEU A 31 6.67 -4.39 -13.07
C LEU A 31 6.71 -3.30 -14.15
N GLU A 32 5.58 -2.65 -14.43
CA GLU A 32 5.52 -1.56 -15.42
C GLU A 32 6.34 -0.35 -15.01
N LEU A 33 6.39 -0.06 -13.70
CA LEU A 33 7.16 1.05 -13.15
C LEU A 33 8.65 0.71 -12.92
N GLU A 34 9.03 -0.55 -13.10
CA GLU A 34 10.38 -1.06 -12.83
C GLU A 34 10.83 -0.78 -11.37
N VAL A 35 9.91 -0.97 -10.42
CA VAL A 35 10.16 -0.79 -8.99
C VAL A 35 9.85 -2.06 -8.21
N PRO A 36 10.43 -2.24 -7.01
CA PRO A 36 10.11 -3.39 -6.16
C PRO A 36 8.63 -3.46 -5.78
N PHE A 37 8.13 -4.70 -5.63
CA PHE A 37 6.83 -4.99 -5.04
C PHE A 37 7.01 -5.55 -3.62
N ILE A 38 6.25 -5.01 -2.67
CA ILE A 38 6.30 -5.38 -1.26
C ILE A 38 4.90 -5.82 -0.81
N PRO A 39 4.75 -7.03 -0.26
CA PRO A 39 3.47 -7.49 0.25
C PRO A 39 3.25 -7.03 1.70
N ILE A 40 2.07 -6.49 1.99
CA ILE A 40 1.49 -6.45 3.34
C ILE A 40 0.50 -7.60 3.42
N ARG A 41 0.65 -8.46 4.43
CA ARG A 41 -0.15 -9.67 4.58
C ARG A 41 -0.84 -9.74 5.94
N LYS A 42 -1.83 -10.61 6.03
CA LYS A 42 -2.43 -10.99 7.31
C LYS A 42 -1.39 -11.68 8.18
N LYS A 43 -1.47 -11.46 9.50
CA LYS A 43 -0.50 -11.99 10.45
C LYS A 43 -0.22 -13.49 10.28
N GLY A 44 1.04 -13.86 10.38
CA GLY A 44 1.52 -15.25 10.29
C GLY A 44 1.82 -15.73 8.89
N LYS A 45 1.74 -14.88 7.87
CA LYS A 45 1.93 -15.24 6.46
C LYS A 45 3.32 -14.88 5.91
N LEU A 46 4.02 -13.93 6.51
CA LEU A 46 5.34 -13.49 6.08
C LEU A 46 6.45 -14.14 6.90
N PRO A 47 7.57 -14.54 6.28
CA PRO A 47 8.72 -15.03 7.00
C PRO A 47 9.52 -13.90 7.65
N GLY A 48 10.34 -14.25 8.64
CA GLY A 48 11.26 -13.33 9.31
C GLY A 48 10.58 -12.40 10.31
N GLU A 49 11.31 -11.39 10.74
CA GLU A 49 10.78 -10.38 11.66
C GLU A 49 9.86 -9.41 10.93
N CYS A 50 8.67 -9.20 11.52
CA CYS A 50 7.65 -8.33 10.95
C CYS A 50 7.23 -7.24 11.94
N LEU A 51 6.89 -6.08 11.42
CA LEU A 51 6.07 -5.09 12.11
C LEU A 51 4.61 -5.44 11.89
N VAL A 52 3.80 -5.21 12.90
CA VAL A 52 2.37 -5.55 12.88
C VAL A 52 1.53 -4.33 13.24
N THR A 53 0.34 -4.24 12.66
CA THR A 53 -0.70 -3.30 13.06
C THR A 53 -2.05 -3.99 13.03
N SER A 54 -2.92 -3.61 13.96
CA SER A 54 -4.30 -4.11 14.01
C SER A 54 -5.25 -3.03 13.54
N TYR A 55 -6.34 -3.43 12.91
CA TYR A 55 -7.41 -2.55 12.47
C TYR A 55 -8.77 -3.19 12.68
N ASP A 56 -9.78 -2.35 12.90
CA ASP A 56 -11.14 -2.80 13.17
C ASP A 56 -11.91 -3.07 11.89
N LEU A 57 -12.64 -4.17 11.89
CA LEU A 57 -13.61 -4.56 10.88
C LEU A 57 -15.01 -4.49 11.50
N GLU A 58 -16.07 -4.52 10.67
CA GLU A 58 -17.45 -4.60 11.16
C GLU A 58 -17.71 -5.82 12.07
N TYR A 59 -16.98 -6.91 11.84
CA TYR A 59 -17.17 -8.21 12.54
C TYR A 59 -16.00 -8.59 13.45
N GLY A 60 -15.14 -7.65 13.83
CA GLY A 60 -13.99 -7.91 14.68
C GLY A 60 -12.77 -7.08 14.30
N SER A 61 -11.59 -7.62 14.51
CA SER A 61 -10.33 -6.98 14.15
C SER A 61 -9.49 -7.88 13.26
N ALA A 62 -8.64 -7.28 12.45
CA ALA A 62 -7.63 -7.97 11.67
C ALA A 62 -6.25 -7.38 11.95
N THR A 63 -5.21 -8.15 11.71
CA THR A 63 -3.83 -7.74 11.91
C THR A 63 -3.05 -7.91 10.63
N PHE A 64 -2.44 -6.83 10.19
CA PHE A 64 -1.49 -6.81 9.07
C PHE A 64 -0.06 -6.91 9.58
N GLU A 65 0.79 -7.48 8.75
CA GLU A 65 2.23 -7.50 8.97
C GLU A 65 3.01 -7.07 7.73
N LEU A 66 4.15 -6.49 7.99
CA LEU A 66 5.12 -6.04 6.99
C LEU A 66 6.50 -6.44 7.49
N GLN A 67 7.34 -7.02 6.63
CA GLN A 67 8.70 -7.37 7.00
C GLN A 67 9.52 -6.14 7.39
N LYS A 68 10.29 -6.22 8.47
CA LYS A 68 11.08 -5.10 9.00
C LYS A 68 12.07 -4.51 7.99
N ASN A 69 12.60 -5.34 7.12
CA ASN A 69 13.59 -4.94 6.11
C ASN A 69 13.00 -4.79 4.71
N ALA A 70 11.69 -4.62 4.61
CA ALA A 70 10.97 -4.65 3.33
C ALA A 70 11.45 -3.57 2.34
N PHE A 71 11.87 -2.41 2.83
CA PHE A 71 12.26 -1.27 2.00
C PHE A 71 13.77 -1.16 1.77
N GLU A 72 14.56 -2.10 2.27
CA GLU A 72 16.02 -2.05 2.17
C GLU A 72 16.53 -1.90 0.73
N PHE A 73 15.88 -2.56 -0.21
CA PHE A 73 16.24 -2.50 -1.64
C PHE A 73 15.56 -1.36 -2.41
N CYS A 74 14.68 -0.61 -1.76
CA CYS A 74 13.95 0.49 -2.38
C CYS A 74 14.60 1.84 -2.12
N THR A 75 15.37 1.95 -1.04
CA THR A 75 15.99 3.20 -0.61
C THR A 75 17.16 3.58 -1.50
N LYS A 76 17.09 4.79 -2.05
CA LYS A 76 18.21 5.43 -2.75
C LYS A 76 18.79 6.49 -1.81
N HIS A 77 19.96 6.15 -1.20
CA HIS A 77 20.81 7.11 -0.48
C HIS A 77 20.08 8.15 0.40
N ASP A 78 19.95 7.88 1.69
CA ASP A 78 19.47 8.79 2.74
C ASP A 78 18.06 9.40 2.56
N LYS A 79 17.31 8.95 1.57
CA LYS A 79 15.92 9.36 1.34
C LYS A 79 14.96 8.23 1.65
N LYS A 80 13.79 8.60 2.18
CA LYS A 80 12.70 7.65 2.35
C LYS A 80 12.14 7.21 1.00
N SER A 81 11.89 5.90 0.85
CA SER A 81 11.25 5.37 -0.34
C SER A 81 9.82 5.89 -0.47
N ARG A 82 9.52 6.52 -1.59
CA ARG A 82 8.17 6.98 -1.92
C ARG A 82 7.32 5.78 -2.29
N THR A 83 6.32 5.50 -1.51
CA THR A 83 5.55 4.26 -1.58
C THR A 83 4.15 4.51 -2.10
N MET A 84 3.70 3.68 -3.04
CA MET A 84 2.31 3.59 -3.47
C MET A 84 1.69 2.32 -2.91
N ILE A 85 0.56 2.45 -2.19
CA ILE A 85 -0.20 1.31 -1.69
C ILE A 85 -1.34 1.01 -2.66
N VAL A 86 -1.50 -0.28 -2.99
CA VAL A 86 -2.49 -0.76 -3.96
C VAL A 86 -3.43 -1.78 -3.32
N ASP A 87 -4.73 -1.56 -3.50
CA ASP A 87 -5.77 -2.52 -3.13
C ASP A 87 -6.88 -2.50 -4.19
N ASP A 88 -7.86 -3.39 -4.06
CA ASP A 88 -8.97 -3.46 -5.00
C ASP A 88 -10.10 -2.48 -4.65
N LEU A 89 -10.37 -2.27 -3.38
CA LEU A 89 -11.53 -1.51 -2.90
C LEU A 89 -11.18 -0.61 -1.73
N LEU A 90 -11.64 0.63 -1.79
CA LEU A 90 -11.73 1.52 -0.63
C LEU A 90 -13.19 1.72 -0.28
N ALA A 91 -13.65 1.16 0.84
CA ALA A 91 -15.01 1.34 1.35
C ALA A 91 -15.01 2.22 2.61
N THR A 92 -14.60 1.67 3.75
CA THR A 92 -14.54 2.41 5.02
C THR A 92 -13.22 3.15 5.22
N GLY A 93 -12.17 2.76 4.49
CA GLY A 93 -10.82 3.31 4.60
C GLY A 93 -9.96 2.74 5.73
N GLY A 94 -10.51 1.88 6.59
CA GLY A 94 -9.80 1.32 7.73
C GLY A 94 -8.59 0.47 7.34
N THR A 95 -8.75 -0.41 6.36
CA THR A 95 -7.68 -1.27 5.84
C THR A 95 -6.54 -0.44 5.23
N MET A 96 -6.89 0.51 4.37
CA MET A 96 -5.89 1.37 3.73
C MET A 96 -5.18 2.26 4.76
N LYS A 97 -5.89 2.80 5.74
CA LYS A 97 -5.29 3.58 6.83
C LYS A 97 -4.28 2.74 7.62
N ALA A 98 -4.65 1.53 8.00
CA ALA A 98 -3.76 0.63 8.73
C ALA A 98 -2.48 0.33 7.93
N ALA A 99 -2.60 0.12 6.62
CA ALA A 99 -1.46 -0.07 5.74
C ALA A 99 -0.57 1.18 5.66
N CYS A 100 -1.16 2.36 5.55
CA CYS A 100 -0.42 3.63 5.58
C CYS A 100 0.35 3.80 6.90
N ASP A 101 -0.29 3.53 8.02
CA ASP A 101 0.33 3.63 9.35
C ASP A 101 1.52 2.67 9.47
N LEU A 102 1.37 1.44 8.96
CA LEU A 102 2.41 0.42 9.00
C LEU A 102 3.64 0.80 8.15
N VAL A 103 3.43 1.32 6.95
CA VAL A 103 4.51 1.79 6.07
C VAL A 103 5.18 3.03 6.67
N ASN A 104 4.40 4.01 7.12
CA ASN A 104 4.93 5.25 7.69
C ASN A 104 5.65 5.06 9.03
N ALA A 105 5.43 3.93 9.71
CA ALA A 105 6.19 3.55 10.90
C ALA A 105 7.62 3.09 10.58
N GLN A 106 7.94 2.82 9.32
CA GLN A 106 9.30 2.48 8.88
C GLN A 106 10.13 3.75 8.73
N ASP A 107 11.40 3.69 9.14
CA ASP A 107 12.31 4.85 9.04
C ASP A 107 12.69 5.18 7.59
N ASP A 108 12.63 4.20 6.72
CA ASP A 108 13.11 4.25 5.34
C ASP A 108 12.02 4.33 4.26
N ALA A 109 10.76 4.52 4.68
CA ALA A 109 9.64 4.60 3.76
C ALA A 109 8.63 5.68 4.14
N VAL A 110 7.92 6.20 3.15
CA VAL A 110 6.81 7.13 3.33
C VAL A 110 5.74 6.86 2.27
N VAL A 111 4.48 6.84 2.67
CA VAL A 111 3.36 6.71 1.73
C VAL A 111 3.14 8.04 1.04
N THR A 112 3.24 8.04 -0.28
CA THR A 112 2.97 9.22 -1.13
C THR A 112 1.73 9.05 -1.98
N HIS A 113 1.38 7.81 -2.33
CA HIS A 113 0.25 7.48 -3.19
C HIS A 113 -0.52 6.29 -2.65
N ALA A 114 -1.82 6.29 -2.89
CA ALA A 114 -2.67 5.11 -2.71
C ALA A 114 -3.58 4.97 -3.93
N PHE A 115 -3.72 3.75 -4.41
CA PHE A 115 -4.53 3.42 -5.57
C PHE A 115 -5.45 2.25 -5.27
N VAL A 116 -6.70 2.36 -5.69
CA VAL A 116 -7.65 1.25 -5.67
C VAL A 116 -8.40 1.17 -7.00
N LEU A 117 -8.89 -0.01 -7.33
CA LEU A 117 -9.77 -0.15 -8.50
C LEU A 117 -11.10 0.55 -8.27
N ILE A 118 -11.69 0.34 -7.10
CA ILE A 118 -13.03 0.82 -6.77
C ILE A 118 -12.97 1.69 -5.53
N GLY A 119 -13.35 2.96 -5.68
CA GLY A 119 -13.51 3.89 -4.58
C GLY A 119 -14.99 4.02 -4.20
N HIS A 120 -15.34 3.78 -2.93
CA HIS A 120 -16.71 3.87 -2.40
C HIS A 120 -16.72 4.62 -1.04
N GLY A 121 -16.05 5.76 -0.96
CA GLY A 121 -15.94 6.53 0.27
C GLY A 121 -14.68 6.22 1.08
N GLY A 122 -14.71 6.48 2.38
CA GLY A 122 -13.59 6.20 3.30
C GLY A 122 -12.36 7.11 3.17
N TYR A 123 -12.43 8.11 2.31
CA TYR A 123 -11.31 9.01 2.01
C TYR A 123 -10.84 9.82 3.22
N SER A 124 -11.77 10.16 4.12
CA SER A 124 -11.49 10.99 5.30
C SER A 124 -10.56 10.32 6.32
N LYS A 125 -10.43 8.99 6.25
CA LYS A 125 -9.52 8.23 7.12
C LYS A 125 -8.09 8.20 6.60
N LEU A 126 -7.88 8.55 5.34
CA LEU A 126 -6.55 8.53 4.73
C LEU A 126 -5.74 9.74 5.17
N PRO A 127 -4.40 9.61 5.28
CA PRO A 127 -3.54 10.76 5.52
C PRO A 127 -3.76 11.85 4.46
N SER A 128 -3.85 13.12 4.89
CA SER A 128 -4.15 14.24 4.00
C SER A 128 -3.04 14.55 2.98
N ASN A 129 -1.84 14.03 3.21
CA ASN A 129 -0.65 14.31 2.40
C ASN A 129 -0.37 13.25 1.33
N ILE A 130 -1.31 12.30 1.10
CA ILE A 130 -1.17 11.30 0.05
C ILE A 130 -2.03 11.65 -1.16
N ASN A 131 -1.54 11.27 -2.35
CA ASN A 131 -2.33 11.33 -3.57
C ASN A 131 -3.14 10.04 -3.71
N PHE A 132 -4.44 10.15 -3.53
CA PHE A 132 -5.35 9.01 -3.65
C PHE A 132 -6.01 9.01 -5.03
N GLU A 133 -5.94 7.86 -5.70
CA GLU A 133 -6.59 7.65 -6.99
C GLU A 133 -7.39 6.34 -7.02
N TYR A 134 -8.44 6.35 -7.80
CA TYR A 134 -9.26 5.17 -8.08
C TYR A 134 -9.63 5.13 -9.57
N LEU A 135 -9.92 3.93 -10.07
CA LEU A 135 -10.32 3.75 -11.46
C LEU A 135 -11.81 3.95 -11.65
N ILE A 136 -12.61 3.43 -10.73
CA ILE A 136 -14.07 3.47 -10.78
C ILE A 136 -14.58 3.97 -9.42
N SER A 137 -15.53 4.90 -9.44
CA SER A 137 -16.24 5.33 -8.24
C SER A 137 -17.67 4.83 -8.26
N PHE A 138 -18.12 4.31 -7.13
CA PHE A 138 -19.55 4.07 -6.84
C PHE A 138 -19.96 5.03 -5.72
N GLU A 139 -20.93 5.84 -6.02
CA GLU A 139 -21.57 6.72 -5.06
C GLU A 139 -22.76 6.02 -4.35
#